data_c53790f4dce68952685fea35a539e9c7
#
_entry.id   c53790f4dce68952685fea35a539e9c7
#
_cell.length_a   1.000
_cell.length_b   1.000
_cell.length_c   1.000
_cell.angle_alpha   90.00
_cell.angle_beta   90.00
_cell.angle_gamma   90.00
#
_symmetry.space_group_name_H-M   'P 1'
#
loop_
_entity.id
_entity.type
_entity.pdbx_description
1 polymer ?
#
loop_
_entity_poly.entity_id
_entity_poly.type
_entity_poly.pdbx_seq_one_letter_code
_entity_poly.pdbx_strand_id
1 'polypeptide(L)'
;MQKPQVKIIKLINGDDIVTVMPTGERQLPDNGPLIRLDKPLQIKYVPQMTPMGFRDYIAMIRWTNYTNDKIVTIPKDKIMTITNASLEMSNSYGEIVKNYDKLDKPKKDETYHKKEFTADENKKLNEIFRELDDDEEEPTLH
;
A
#
# COMPACT_ATOMS: atom_id res chain seq x y z
N MET A 1 -17.98 -23.31 11.22
CA MET A 1 -17.24 -22.62 10.17
C MET A 1 -16.02 -21.94 10.72
N GLN A 2 -14.88 -22.36 10.21
CA GLN A 2 -13.64 -21.71 10.59
C GLN A 2 -13.52 -20.38 9.87
N LYS A 3 -13.18 -19.35 10.62
CA LYS A 3 -12.88 -18.06 10.00
C LYS A 3 -11.66 -18.21 9.09
N PRO A 4 -11.69 -17.61 7.88
CA PRO A 4 -10.49 -17.61 7.03
C PRO A 4 -9.34 -16.97 7.80
N GLN A 5 -8.19 -17.61 7.77
CA GLN A 5 -7.03 -17.13 8.49
C GLN A 5 -6.24 -16.15 7.63
N VAL A 6 -5.86 -15.04 8.22
CA VAL A 6 -5.02 -14.05 7.56
C VAL A 6 -3.57 -14.54 7.57
N LYS A 7 -2.94 -14.46 6.41
CA LYS A 7 -1.57 -14.92 6.22
C LYS A 7 -0.67 -13.76 5.83
N ILE A 8 0.59 -13.85 6.24
CA ILE A 8 1.65 -12.97 5.76
C ILE A 8 2.51 -13.77 4.80
N ILE A 9 2.67 -13.26 3.58
CA ILE A 9 3.45 -13.91 2.54
C ILE A 9 4.59 -13.01 2.16
N LYS A 10 5.81 -13.53 2.28
CA LYS A 10 7.00 -12.82 1.83
C LYS A 10 7.39 -13.34 0.45
N LEU A 11 7.49 -12.45 -0.52
CA LEU A 11 7.87 -12.80 -1.88
C LEU A 11 9.37 -12.64 -2.07
N ILE A 12 9.90 -13.30 -3.09
CA ILE A 12 11.33 -13.27 -3.38
C ILE A 12 11.84 -11.88 -3.78
N ASN A 13 10.95 -10.99 -4.22
CA ASN A 13 11.32 -9.61 -4.55
C ASN A 13 11.38 -8.70 -3.30
N GLY A 14 11.08 -9.24 -2.12
CA GLY A 14 11.09 -8.47 -0.88
C GLY A 14 9.74 -7.93 -0.45
N ASP A 15 8.70 -8.07 -1.25
CA ASP A 15 7.37 -7.61 -0.87
C ASP A 15 6.79 -8.47 0.24
N ASP A 16 6.19 -7.82 1.23
CA ASP A 16 5.41 -8.46 2.27
C ASP A 16 3.93 -8.24 1.97
N ILE A 17 3.20 -9.35 1.85
CA ILE A 17 1.78 -9.33 1.48
C ILE A 17 0.96 -9.89 2.62
N VAL A 18 -0.10 -9.19 2.99
CA VAL A 18 -1.08 -9.71 3.93
C VAL A 18 -2.35 -10.05 3.15
N THR A 19 -2.86 -11.25 3.34
CA THR A 19 -3.95 -11.77 2.52
C THR A 19 -4.68 -12.89 3.24
N VAL A 20 -5.84 -13.23 2.73
CA VAL A 20 -6.58 -14.44 3.10
C VAL A 20 -6.49 -15.40 1.92
N MET A 21 -6.29 -16.68 2.21
CA MET A 21 -6.32 -17.68 1.16
C MET A 21 -7.75 -18.15 0.93
N PRO A 22 -8.21 -18.17 -0.34
CA PRO A 22 -9.55 -18.67 -0.61
C PRO A 22 -9.71 -20.13 -0.17
N THR A 23 -10.90 -20.48 0.25
CA THR A 23 -11.25 -21.83 0.65
C THR A 23 -12.35 -22.38 -0.26
N GLY A 24 -12.53 -23.71 -0.23
CA GLY A 24 -13.56 -24.35 -1.03
C GLY A 24 -13.26 -24.34 -2.51
N GLU A 25 -14.27 -24.01 -3.32
CA GLU A 25 -14.15 -24.06 -4.77
C GLU A 25 -13.15 -23.06 -5.34
N ARG A 26 -12.86 -22.00 -4.60
CA ARG A 26 -11.91 -20.98 -5.04
C ARG A 26 -10.46 -21.37 -4.77
N GLN A 27 -10.25 -22.42 -4.00
CA GLN A 27 -8.93 -22.89 -3.67
C GLN A 27 -8.37 -23.70 -4.83
N LEU A 28 -7.12 -23.42 -5.17
CA LEU A 28 -6.39 -24.23 -6.15
C LEU A 28 -5.85 -25.49 -5.50
N PRO A 29 -5.58 -26.55 -6.29
CA PRO A 29 -4.99 -27.77 -5.73
C PRO A 29 -3.68 -27.48 -5.00
N ASP A 30 -3.51 -28.11 -3.84
CA ASP A 30 -2.30 -27.91 -3.04
C ASP A 30 -1.03 -28.36 -3.75
N ASN A 31 -1.15 -29.30 -4.69
CA ASN A 31 -0.03 -29.84 -5.44
C ASN A 31 0.30 -29.01 -6.69
N GLY A 32 -0.52 -28.01 -7.02
CA GLY A 32 -0.31 -27.20 -8.21
C GLY A 32 0.77 -26.16 -8.02
N PRO A 33 1.27 -25.59 -9.15
CA PRO A 33 2.32 -24.57 -9.11
C PRO A 33 1.83 -23.18 -8.75
N LEU A 34 0.53 -22.98 -8.66
CA LEU A 34 -0.08 -21.68 -8.46
C LEU A 34 -0.84 -21.62 -7.14
N ILE A 35 -0.94 -20.43 -6.59
CA ILE A 35 -1.70 -20.16 -5.38
C ILE A 35 -2.56 -18.91 -5.59
N ARG A 36 -3.74 -18.92 -4.99
CA ARG A 36 -4.65 -17.77 -5.04
C ARG A 36 -4.63 -17.00 -3.73
N LEU A 37 -4.59 -15.70 -3.86
CA LEU A 37 -4.65 -14.77 -2.74
C LEU A 37 -5.91 -13.93 -2.85
N ASP A 38 -6.66 -13.83 -1.76
CA ASP A 38 -7.89 -13.01 -1.72
C ASP A 38 -7.55 -11.66 -1.10
N LYS A 39 -7.83 -10.60 -1.85
CA LYS A 39 -7.62 -9.22 -1.43
C LYS A 39 -6.22 -8.98 -0.85
N PRO A 40 -5.17 -9.26 -1.61
CA PRO A 40 -3.81 -9.06 -1.09
C PRO A 40 -3.48 -7.59 -0.92
N LEU A 41 -2.96 -7.25 0.26
CA LEU A 41 -2.45 -5.92 0.57
C LEU A 41 -0.93 -5.99 0.73
N GLN A 42 -0.24 -5.00 0.20
CA GLN A 42 1.19 -4.88 0.40
C GLN A 42 1.47 -4.08 1.66
N ILE A 43 2.37 -4.59 2.49
CA ILE A 43 2.82 -3.89 3.69
C ILE A 43 3.97 -2.98 3.30
N LYS A 44 3.84 -1.70 3.58
CA LYS A 44 4.91 -0.72 3.37
C LYS A 44 5.26 -0.06 4.68
N TYR A 45 6.57 0.15 4.86
CA TYR A 45 7.07 0.89 6.01
C TYR A 45 7.24 2.35 5.59
N VAL A 46 6.58 3.24 6.31
CA VAL A 46 6.62 4.67 6.04
C VAL A 46 7.32 5.35 7.21
N PRO A 47 8.54 5.87 7.03
CA PRO A 47 9.20 6.59 8.10
C PRO A 47 8.52 7.93 8.34
N GLN A 48 8.25 8.24 9.59
CA GLN A 48 7.69 9.53 9.98
C GLN A 48 8.52 10.13 11.10
N MET A 49 8.71 11.45 11.02
CA MET A 49 9.35 12.19 12.07
C MET A 49 8.32 12.52 13.15
N THR A 50 8.61 12.13 14.38
CA THR A 50 7.80 12.46 15.55
C THR A 50 8.62 13.32 16.49
N PRO A 51 7.99 13.99 17.50
CA PRO A 51 8.76 14.74 18.51
C PRO A 51 9.78 13.89 19.26
N MET A 52 9.60 12.57 19.26
CA MET A 52 10.51 11.63 19.91
C MET A 52 11.52 10.99 18.95
N GLY A 53 11.59 11.47 17.70
CA GLY A 53 12.50 10.94 16.70
C GLY A 53 11.75 10.27 15.56
N PHE A 54 12.50 9.54 14.72
CA PHE A 54 11.91 8.81 13.60
C PHE A 54 11.22 7.54 14.07
N ARG A 55 10.02 7.31 13.55
CA ARG A 55 9.31 6.05 13.74
C ARG A 55 8.82 5.55 12.41
N ASP A 56 8.88 4.23 12.24
CA ASP A 56 8.31 3.58 11.07
C ASP A 56 6.86 3.24 11.33
N TYR A 57 5.99 3.71 10.44
CA TYR A 57 4.58 3.33 10.44
C TYR A 57 4.35 2.31 9.34
N ILE A 58 3.43 1.40 9.58
CA ILE A 58 3.06 0.39 8.61
C ILE A 58 1.85 0.90 7.86
N ALA A 59 1.97 0.96 6.53
CA ALA A 59 0.85 1.23 5.64
C ALA A 59 0.51 -0.05 4.88
N MET A 60 -0.76 -0.35 4.76
CA MET A 60 -1.22 -1.45 3.94
C MET A 60 -1.93 -0.89 2.72
N ILE A 61 -1.39 -1.18 1.55
CA ILE A 61 -1.95 -0.71 0.29
C ILE A 61 -2.32 -1.90 -0.57
N ARG A 62 -3.24 -1.67 -1.50
CA ARG A 62 -3.62 -2.71 -2.42
C ARG A 62 -2.42 -3.12 -3.27
N TRP A 63 -2.09 -4.42 -3.28
CA TRP A 63 -0.91 -4.90 -4.00
C TRP A 63 -1.08 -4.86 -5.51
N THR A 64 -2.29 -5.23 -6.00
CA THR A 64 -2.59 -5.15 -7.43
C THR A 64 -3.47 -3.96 -7.71
N ASN A 65 -2.99 -3.05 -8.54
CA ASN A 65 -3.68 -1.82 -8.89
C ASN A 65 -4.29 -1.93 -10.28
N TYR A 66 -5.27 -1.09 -10.57
CA TYR A 66 -5.89 -0.97 -11.89
C TYR A 66 -6.64 -2.23 -12.34
N THR A 67 -7.14 -3.01 -11.40
CA THR A 67 -7.96 -4.18 -11.67
C THR A 67 -9.12 -4.23 -10.68
N ASN A 68 -10.22 -4.80 -11.11
CA ASN A 68 -11.36 -5.08 -10.23
C ASN A 68 -11.26 -6.46 -9.58
N ASP A 69 -10.28 -7.25 -9.98
CA ASP A 69 -10.11 -8.60 -9.44
C ASP A 69 -9.69 -8.54 -7.98
N LYS A 70 -10.42 -9.26 -7.15
CA LYS A 70 -10.12 -9.38 -5.73
C LYS A 70 -9.22 -10.57 -5.43
N ILE A 71 -9.24 -11.56 -6.31
CA ILE A 71 -8.43 -12.76 -6.18
C ILE A 71 -7.31 -12.68 -7.18
N VAL A 72 -6.08 -12.83 -6.68
CA VAL A 72 -4.85 -12.76 -7.48
C VAL A 72 -4.19 -14.12 -7.44
N THR A 73 -3.81 -14.64 -8.58
CA THR A 73 -3.11 -15.93 -8.70
C THR A 73 -1.62 -15.67 -8.93
N ILE A 74 -0.79 -16.29 -8.12
CA ILE A 74 0.67 -16.14 -8.26
C ILE A 74 1.33 -17.52 -8.28
N PRO A 75 2.55 -17.62 -8.86
CA PRO A 75 3.34 -18.85 -8.79
C PRO A 75 3.85 -19.08 -7.37
N LYS A 76 3.79 -20.32 -6.90
CA LYS A 76 4.30 -20.68 -5.57
C LYS A 76 5.81 -20.50 -5.46
N ASP A 77 6.53 -20.63 -6.56
CA ASP A 77 7.99 -20.50 -6.55
C ASP A 77 8.48 -19.07 -6.29
N LYS A 78 7.59 -18.09 -6.31
CA LYS A 78 7.91 -16.70 -5.95
C LYS A 78 7.72 -16.40 -4.48
N ILE A 79 7.30 -17.37 -3.69
CA ILE A 79 7.05 -17.21 -2.27
C ILE A 79 8.25 -17.71 -1.49
N MET A 80 8.79 -16.86 -0.61
CA MET A 80 9.83 -17.26 0.32
C MET A 80 9.26 -17.91 1.56
N THR A 81 8.29 -17.25 2.19
CA THR A 81 7.67 -17.76 3.42
C THR A 81 6.19 -17.41 3.46
N ILE A 82 5.45 -18.26 4.16
CA ILE A 82 4.05 -18.01 4.51
C ILE A 82 3.93 -18.21 6.02
N THR A 83 3.43 -17.19 6.71
CA THR A 83 3.20 -17.26 8.15
C THR A 83 1.79 -16.80 8.46
N ASN A 84 1.32 -17.18 9.64
CA ASN A 84 0.03 -16.69 10.13
C ASN A 84 0.20 -15.26 10.63
N ALA A 85 -0.74 -14.41 10.31
CA ALA A 85 -0.72 -13.04 10.82
C ALA A 85 -1.04 -13.02 12.32
N SER A 86 -0.46 -12.05 13.02
CA SER A 86 -0.82 -11.81 14.41
C SER A 86 -2.27 -11.36 14.52
N LEU A 87 -2.82 -11.40 15.73
CA LEU A 87 -4.20 -10.93 15.95
C LEU A 87 -4.35 -9.46 15.58
N GLU A 88 -3.36 -8.64 15.93
CA GLU A 88 -3.39 -7.22 15.60
C GLU A 88 -3.37 -6.99 14.09
N MET A 89 -2.52 -7.70 13.38
CA MET A 89 -2.44 -7.59 11.93
C MET A 89 -3.71 -8.11 11.27
N SER A 90 -4.27 -9.20 11.77
CA SER A 90 -5.52 -9.75 11.25
C SER A 90 -6.67 -8.77 11.41
N ASN A 91 -6.76 -8.10 12.54
CA ASN A 91 -7.79 -7.08 12.78
C ASN A 91 -7.61 -5.87 11.88
N SER A 92 -6.37 -5.41 11.73
CA SER A 92 -6.06 -4.28 10.84
C SER A 92 -6.40 -4.60 9.39
N TYR A 93 -6.02 -5.79 8.94
CA TYR A 93 -6.37 -6.27 7.60
C TYR A 93 -7.89 -6.30 7.40
N GLY A 94 -8.62 -6.86 8.37
CA GLY A 94 -10.07 -6.94 8.30
C GLY A 94 -10.74 -5.59 8.16
N GLU A 95 -10.24 -4.59 8.88
CA GLU A 95 -10.79 -3.24 8.80
C GLU A 95 -10.51 -2.58 7.44
N ILE A 96 -9.31 -2.77 6.92
CA ILE A 96 -8.91 -2.16 5.65
C ILE A 96 -9.66 -2.77 4.47
N VAL A 97 -9.81 -4.10 4.46
CA VAL A 97 -10.44 -4.77 3.31
C VAL A 97 -11.95 -4.54 3.22
N LYS A 98 -12.57 -4.02 4.27
CA LYS A 98 -13.97 -3.59 4.17
C LYS A 98 -14.17 -2.56 3.07
N ASN A 99 -13.15 -1.79 2.77
CA ASN A 99 -13.16 -0.74 1.75
C ASN A 99 -12.18 -1.05 0.62
N TYR A 100 -11.95 -2.33 0.34
CA TYR A 100 -10.93 -2.77 -0.62
C TYR A 100 -11.10 -2.12 -2.00
N ASP A 101 -12.32 -2.04 -2.49
CA ASP A 101 -12.57 -1.46 -3.81
C ASP A 101 -12.22 0.02 -3.88
N LYS A 102 -12.28 0.71 -2.74
CA LYS A 102 -11.96 2.14 -2.67
C LYS A 102 -10.46 2.40 -2.56
N LEU A 103 -9.69 1.41 -2.17
CA LEU A 103 -8.24 1.57 -1.99
C LEU A 103 -7.51 1.78 -3.32
N ASP A 104 -8.08 1.27 -4.40
CA ASP A 104 -7.49 1.35 -5.73
C ASP A 104 -7.82 2.63 -6.47
N LYS A 105 -8.85 3.32 -6.03
CA LYS A 105 -9.22 4.58 -6.66
C LYS A 105 -8.33 5.66 -6.07
N PRO A 106 -7.46 6.30 -6.89
CA PRO A 106 -6.84 7.51 -6.42
C PRO A 106 -7.98 8.39 -5.98
N LYS A 107 -7.94 8.84 -4.76
CA LYS A 107 -8.89 9.80 -4.24
C LYS A 107 -8.58 11.11 -4.97
N LYS A 108 -9.07 11.14 -6.22
CA LYS A 108 -8.66 12.13 -7.21
C LYS A 108 -8.65 13.54 -6.69
N ASP A 109 -9.61 13.82 -5.89
CA ASP A 109 -9.86 15.20 -5.54
C ASP A 109 -9.60 15.42 -4.06
N GLU A 110 -9.66 14.39 -3.29
CA GLU A 110 -9.48 14.51 -1.86
C GLU A 110 -8.05 14.72 -1.44
N THR A 111 -7.08 14.19 -2.20
CA THR A 111 -5.67 14.31 -1.85
C THR A 111 -5.07 15.63 -2.28
N TYR A 112 -5.53 16.17 -3.41
CA TYR A 112 -4.97 17.40 -3.96
C TYR A 112 -5.80 18.63 -3.62
N HIS A 113 -7.11 18.46 -3.42
CA HIS A 113 -8.01 19.58 -3.16
C HIS A 113 -8.29 19.83 -1.69
N LYS A 114 -8.12 18.84 -0.83
CA LYS A 114 -8.24 19.04 0.61
C LYS A 114 -7.11 19.86 1.20
N LYS A 115 -6.07 20.08 0.44
CA LYS A 115 -5.05 21.05 0.77
C LYS A 115 -5.28 22.33 -0.02
N GLU A 116 -6.46 22.90 0.11
CA GLU A 116 -6.60 24.27 -0.29
C GLU A 116 -5.75 25.09 0.65
N PHE A 117 -4.64 25.54 0.12
CA PHE A 117 -3.80 26.46 0.85
C PHE A 117 -4.57 27.76 1.03
N THR A 118 -4.49 28.34 2.21
CA THR A 118 -5.00 29.69 2.42
C THR A 118 -4.27 30.64 1.47
N ALA A 119 -4.86 31.81 1.24
CA ALA A 119 -4.25 32.81 0.36
C ALA A 119 -2.83 33.18 0.81
N ASP A 120 -2.58 33.18 2.12
CA ASP A 120 -1.25 33.46 2.66
C ASP A 120 -0.27 32.35 2.38
N GLU A 121 -0.71 31.09 2.45
CA GLU A 121 0.13 29.94 2.14
C GLU A 121 0.47 29.88 0.66
N ASN A 122 -0.48 30.19 -0.22
CA ASN A 122 -0.25 30.29 -1.64
C ASN A 122 0.78 31.38 -1.97
N LYS A 123 0.71 32.49 -1.28
CA LYS A 123 1.64 33.59 -1.45
C LYS A 123 3.06 33.16 -1.08
N LYS A 124 3.21 32.46 0.02
CA LYS A 124 4.52 31.94 0.46
C LYS A 124 5.07 30.93 -0.52
N LEU A 125 4.24 30.04 -1.04
CA LEU A 125 4.65 29.04 -2.02
C LEU A 125 5.13 29.71 -3.31
N ASN A 126 4.40 30.73 -3.76
CA ASN A 126 4.78 31.47 -4.97
C ASN A 126 6.11 32.21 -4.78
N GLU A 127 6.36 32.74 -3.60
CA GLU A 127 7.64 33.38 -3.30
C GLU A 127 8.78 32.37 -3.32
N ILE A 128 8.56 31.19 -2.77
CA ILE A 128 9.55 30.11 -2.79
C ILE A 128 9.86 29.68 -4.22
N PHE A 129 8.84 29.51 -5.04
CA PHE A 129 9.02 29.14 -6.44
C PHE A 129 9.76 30.22 -7.23
N ARG A 130 9.53 31.48 -6.94
CA ARG A 130 10.27 32.57 -7.57
C ARG A 130 11.75 32.54 -7.21
N GLU A 131 12.05 32.32 -5.96
CA GLU A 131 13.44 32.24 -5.50
C GLU A 131 14.17 31.07 -6.17
N LEU A 132 13.48 29.93 -6.33
CA LEU A 132 14.06 28.78 -7.01
C LEU A 132 14.29 29.04 -8.50
N ASP A 133 13.39 29.75 -9.16
CA ASP A 133 13.55 30.10 -10.57
C ASP A 133 14.73 31.07 -10.75
N ASP A 134 14.87 32.04 -9.87
CA ASP A 134 15.99 32.97 -9.89
C ASP A 134 17.32 32.25 -9.68
N ASP A 135 17.37 31.29 -8.75
CA ASP A 135 18.56 30.49 -8.51
C ASP A 135 18.90 29.58 -9.69
N GLU A 136 17.89 29.09 -10.43
CA GLU A 136 18.12 28.27 -11.62
C GLU A 136 18.65 29.08 -12.80
N GLU A 137 18.32 30.35 -12.89
CA GLU A 137 18.81 31.21 -13.96
C GLU A 137 20.30 31.55 -13.84
N GLU A 138 20.83 31.65 -12.63
CA GLU A 138 22.22 31.95 -12.41
C GLU A 138 23.20 30.94 -13.01
N PRO A 139 22.99 29.60 -12.86
CA PRO A 139 23.93 28.64 -13.43
C PRO A 139 23.93 28.59 -14.95
N THR A 140 22.91 29.11 -15.62
CA THR A 140 22.81 29.04 -17.07
C THR A 140 23.56 30.18 -17.77
N LEU A 141 24.14 31.08 -17.02
CA LEU A 141 24.88 32.20 -17.57
C LEU A 141 26.33 31.89 -17.90
N HIS A 142 26.69 30.65 -17.77
CA HIS A 142 28.04 30.16 -18.08
C HIS A 142 28.10 29.53 -19.46
#